data_b5a0daa5776231a66a568dc685c01e57
#
_entry.id   b5a0daa5776231a66a568dc685c01e57
#
_cell.length_a   1.000
_cell.length_b   1.000
_cell.length_c   1.000
_cell.angle_alpha   90.00
_cell.angle_beta   90.00
_cell.angle_gamma   90.00
#
_symmetry.space_group_name_H-M   'P 1'
#
loop_
_entity.id
_entity.type
_entity.pdbx_description
1 polymer ?
#
loop_
_entity_poly.entity_id
_entity_poly.type
_entity_poly.pdbx_seq_one_letter_code
_entity_poly.pdbx_strand_id
1 'polypeptide(L)'
;MANEYLEDALHELGLITKKVQAEFGLLSAAQLNWKPAEDKWSIGQCLDHLIKTNQQYFPLFEAISQGRKKKTFWGSLPGLPGFWGRMMLKGLAASSNKKFKAPAVFKPSSSNIPGSIVSDFVQHQQELTRLIKATATVNHDKTIVTSPVSPVITYSLKDCVNICAVHEERHYLQAKRVMQQKNFPGNPVTA
;
A
#
# COMPACT_ATOMS: atom_id res chain seq x y z
N MET A 1 -4.34 25.45 7.03
CA MET A 1 -4.20 24.40 8.08
C MET A 1 -3.13 23.42 7.67
N ALA A 2 -2.39 22.83 8.58
CA ALA A 2 -1.10 22.20 8.22
C ALA A 2 -1.19 20.93 7.35
N ASN A 3 -2.32 20.22 7.31
CA ASN A 3 -2.44 18.91 6.63
C ASN A 3 -3.86 18.67 6.08
N GLU A 4 -4.40 19.60 5.29
CA GLU A 4 -5.75 19.50 4.72
C GLU A 4 -5.97 18.22 3.89
N TYR A 5 -4.93 17.78 3.16
CA TYR A 5 -4.97 16.55 2.36
C TYR A 5 -5.13 15.26 3.18
N LEU A 6 -4.88 15.32 4.51
CA LEU A 6 -4.82 14.12 5.35
C LEU A 6 -6.17 13.42 5.46
N GLU A 7 -7.23 14.19 5.57
CA GLU A 7 -8.60 13.65 5.63
C GLU A 7 -8.97 12.94 4.31
N ASP A 8 -8.60 13.53 3.17
CA ASP A 8 -8.83 12.93 1.86
C ASP A 8 -8.05 11.60 1.72
N ALA A 9 -6.78 11.60 2.12
CA ALA A 9 -5.96 10.37 2.06
C ALA A 9 -6.49 9.26 2.98
N LEU A 10 -6.93 9.61 4.20
CA LEU A 10 -7.55 8.66 5.13
C LEU A 10 -8.91 8.16 4.62
N HIS A 11 -9.67 9.02 3.97
CA HIS A 11 -10.94 8.65 3.34
C HIS A 11 -10.71 7.63 2.21
N GLU A 12 -9.74 7.87 1.33
CA GLU A 12 -9.38 6.94 0.25
C GLU A 12 -8.94 5.56 0.78
N LEU A 13 -8.08 5.53 1.81
CA LEU A 13 -7.70 4.27 2.47
C LEU A 13 -8.92 3.54 3.05
N GLY A 14 -9.84 4.29 3.66
CA GLY A 14 -11.09 3.73 4.17
C GLY A 14 -12.02 3.20 3.08
N LEU A 15 -12.09 3.87 1.92
CA LEU A 15 -12.86 3.39 0.76
C LEU A 15 -12.27 2.11 0.18
N ILE A 16 -10.94 2.02 0.06
CA ILE A 16 -10.27 0.80 -0.41
C ILE A 16 -10.55 -0.36 0.55
N THR A 17 -10.47 -0.13 1.86
CA THR A 17 -10.77 -1.13 2.89
C THR A 17 -12.20 -1.68 2.73
N LYS A 18 -13.18 -0.79 2.57
CA LYS A 18 -14.59 -1.19 2.36
C LYS A 18 -14.76 -1.99 1.07
N LYS A 19 -14.12 -1.57 -0.04
CA LYS A 19 -14.16 -2.28 -1.32
C LYS A 19 -13.55 -3.68 -1.20
N VAL A 20 -12.39 -3.81 -0.57
CA VAL A 20 -11.72 -5.11 -0.32
C VAL A 20 -12.64 -6.03 0.48
N GLN A 21 -13.24 -5.54 1.55
CA GLN A 21 -14.16 -6.33 2.39
C GLN A 21 -15.42 -6.74 1.63
N ALA A 22 -16.02 -5.83 0.87
CA ALA A 22 -17.25 -6.10 0.12
C ALA A 22 -17.03 -7.07 -1.05
N GLU A 23 -15.92 -6.92 -1.80
CA GLU A 23 -15.69 -7.70 -3.02
C GLU A 23 -14.98 -9.04 -2.75
N PHE A 24 -14.11 -9.11 -1.74
CA PHE A 24 -13.30 -10.30 -1.48
C PHE A 24 -13.63 -11.03 -0.19
N GLY A 25 -14.45 -10.44 0.69
CA GLY A 25 -14.71 -10.96 2.04
C GLY A 25 -15.41 -12.31 2.09
N LEU A 26 -16.18 -12.66 1.04
CA LEU A 26 -16.88 -13.95 0.94
C LEU A 26 -16.16 -14.98 0.06
N LEU A 27 -14.99 -14.66 -0.48
CA LEU A 27 -14.22 -15.58 -1.31
C LEU A 27 -13.63 -16.71 -0.46
N SER A 28 -13.72 -17.94 -0.98
CA SER A 28 -13.08 -19.10 -0.36
C SER A 28 -11.55 -18.99 -0.40
N ALA A 29 -10.86 -19.75 0.45
CA ALA A 29 -9.40 -19.83 0.43
C ALA A 29 -8.86 -20.26 -0.94
N ALA A 30 -9.56 -21.15 -1.65
CA ALA A 30 -9.18 -21.55 -3.00
C ALA A 30 -9.27 -20.38 -3.99
N GLN A 31 -10.32 -19.58 -3.93
CA GLN A 31 -10.50 -18.37 -4.76
C GLN A 31 -9.46 -17.29 -4.44
N LEU A 32 -9.17 -17.05 -3.16
CA LEU A 32 -8.17 -16.08 -2.72
C LEU A 32 -6.76 -16.48 -3.18
N ASN A 33 -6.47 -17.76 -3.31
CA ASN A 33 -5.17 -18.28 -3.75
C ASN A 33 -5.09 -18.56 -5.26
N TRP A 34 -6.22 -18.47 -5.98
CA TRP A 34 -6.21 -18.73 -7.41
C TRP A 34 -5.38 -17.71 -8.18
N LYS A 35 -4.60 -18.19 -9.16
CA LYS A 35 -3.73 -17.36 -10.00
C LYS A 35 -4.16 -17.50 -11.47
N PRO A 36 -4.23 -16.39 -12.20
CA PRO A 36 -4.54 -16.46 -13.64
C PRO A 36 -3.41 -17.07 -14.47
N ALA A 37 -2.17 -17.03 -13.99
CA ALA A 37 -0.99 -17.68 -14.53
C ALA A 37 0.07 -17.84 -13.43
N GLU A 38 1.06 -18.69 -13.64
CA GLU A 38 2.08 -19.02 -12.64
C GLU A 38 2.87 -17.79 -12.17
N ASP A 39 3.19 -16.89 -13.09
CA ASP A 39 3.93 -15.64 -12.84
C ASP A 39 3.06 -14.49 -12.31
N LYS A 40 1.75 -14.70 -12.14
CA LYS A 40 0.81 -13.68 -11.68
C LYS A 40 0.49 -13.87 -10.19
N TRP A 41 0.11 -12.78 -9.56
CA TRP A 41 -0.33 -12.80 -8.16
C TRP A 41 -1.81 -13.16 -8.07
N SER A 42 -2.15 -13.89 -7.02
CA SER A 42 -3.51 -14.11 -6.58
C SER A 42 -4.06 -12.89 -5.83
N ILE A 43 -5.38 -12.87 -5.56
CA ILE A 43 -6.02 -11.85 -4.70
C ILE A 43 -5.35 -11.82 -3.34
N GLY A 44 -5.18 -12.98 -2.70
CA GLY A 44 -4.54 -13.07 -1.39
C GLY A 44 -3.10 -12.54 -1.40
N GLN A 45 -2.34 -12.81 -2.46
CA GLN A 45 -0.97 -12.29 -2.60
C GLN A 45 -0.93 -10.77 -2.77
N CYS A 46 -1.92 -10.15 -3.41
CA CYS A 46 -2.02 -8.70 -3.48
C CYS A 46 -2.23 -8.09 -2.09
N LEU A 47 -3.12 -8.66 -1.28
CA LEU A 47 -3.40 -8.19 0.08
C LEU A 47 -2.21 -8.45 1.03
N ASP A 48 -1.60 -9.63 1.00
CA ASP A 48 -0.40 -9.96 1.79
C ASP A 48 0.77 -9.00 1.48
N HIS A 49 0.94 -8.65 0.19
CA HIS A 49 1.93 -7.66 -0.22
C HIS A 49 1.66 -6.27 0.39
N LEU A 50 0.41 -5.81 0.36
CA LEU A 50 0.03 -4.53 0.95
C LEU A 50 0.31 -4.49 2.46
N ILE A 51 -0.10 -5.53 3.18
CA ILE A 51 0.16 -5.66 4.61
C ILE A 51 1.67 -5.57 4.89
N LYS A 52 2.48 -6.41 4.21
CA LYS A 52 3.93 -6.44 4.40
C LYS A 52 4.60 -5.12 4.06
N THR A 53 4.16 -4.47 2.99
CA THR A 53 4.73 -3.19 2.56
C THR A 53 4.42 -2.09 3.56
N ASN A 54 3.16 -1.95 3.97
CA ASN A 54 2.75 -0.91 4.88
C ASN A 54 3.36 -1.08 6.29
N GLN A 55 3.51 -2.32 6.76
CA GLN A 55 4.17 -2.61 8.03
C GLN A 55 5.59 -2.04 8.12
N GLN A 56 6.30 -1.90 6.99
CA GLN A 56 7.63 -1.30 6.98
C GLN A 56 7.61 0.20 7.31
N TYR A 57 6.46 0.87 7.18
CA TYR A 57 6.28 2.27 7.53
C TYR A 57 5.83 2.49 8.98
N PHE A 58 5.34 1.47 9.67
CA PHE A 58 4.83 1.61 11.04
C PHE A 58 5.85 2.22 12.00
N PRO A 59 7.09 1.72 12.09
CA PRO A 59 8.11 2.32 12.98
C PRO A 59 8.41 3.78 12.63
N LEU A 60 8.26 4.16 11.35
CA LEU A 60 8.46 5.52 10.90
C LEU A 60 7.35 6.45 11.42
N PHE A 61 6.08 6.07 11.23
CA PHE A 61 4.95 6.86 11.72
C PHE A 61 4.97 6.97 13.26
N GLU A 62 5.27 5.89 13.98
CA GLU A 62 5.43 5.91 15.43
C GLU A 62 6.53 6.86 15.89
N ALA A 63 7.71 6.81 15.27
CA ALA A 63 8.81 7.69 15.61
C ALA A 63 8.45 9.16 15.39
N ILE A 64 7.75 9.47 14.29
CA ILE A 64 7.32 10.84 13.94
C ILE A 64 6.27 11.34 14.92
N SER A 65 5.27 10.53 15.27
CA SER A 65 4.21 10.91 16.23
C SER A 65 4.76 11.22 17.63
N GLN A 66 5.89 10.60 17.97
CA GLN A 66 6.62 10.81 19.23
C GLN A 66 7.66 11.94 19.13
N GLY A 67 7.66 12.72 18.06
CA GLY A 67 8.62 13.81 17.84
C GLY A 67 10.04 13.37 17.49
N ARG A 68 10.28 12.08 17.33
CA ARG A 68 11.60 11.50 16.98
C ARG A 68 11.84 11.61 15.47
N LYS A 69 12.48 12.68 15.04
CA LYS A 69 12.82 12.91 13.62
C LYS A 69 14.29 12.55 13.36
N LYS A 70 14.52 11.60 12.46
CA LYS A 70 15.88 11.33 11.97
C LYS A 70 16.13 12.15 10.72
N LYS A 71 17.08 13.09 10.78
CA LYS A 71 17.62 13.74 9.58
C LYS A 71 18.59 12.78 8.89
N THR A 72 18.44 12.61 7.58
CA THR A 72 19.37 11.82 6.77
C THR A 72 20.08 12.74 5.79
N PHE A 73 21.31 12.38 5.40
CA PHE A 73 22.08 13.13 4.41
C PHE A 73 21.27 13.32 3.12
N TRP A 74 20.69 12.25 2.60
CA TRP A 74 19.90 12.28 1.36
C TRP A 74 18.64 13.13 1.47
N GLY A 75 18.00 13.13 2.63
CA GLY A 75 16.83 13.96 2.91
C GLY A 75 17.15 15.46 3.05
N SER A 76 18.41 15.81 3.25
CA SER A 76 18.87 17.20 3.37
C SER A 76 19.27 17.83 2.02
N LEU A 77 19.39 17.03 0.95
CA LEU A 77 19.75 17.53 -0.37
C LEU A 77 18.57 18.28 -1.01
N PRO A 78 18.78 19.54 -1.43
CA PRO A 78 17.71 20.34 -2.03
C PRO A 78 17.09 19.66 -3.27
N GLY A 79 15.77 19.61 -3.34
CA GLY A 79 15.03 19.07 -4.48
C GLY A 79 14.97 17.55 -4.56
N LEU A 80 15.88 16.81 -3.93
CA LEU A 80 15.95 15.35 -4.02
C LEU A 80 14.68 14.67 -3.43
N PRO A 81 14.17 15.04 -2.24
CA PRO A 81 12.94 14.46 -1.72
C PRO A 81 11.73 14.68 -2.63
N GLY A 82 11.59 15.89 -3.17
CA GLY A 82 10.50 16.18 -4.10
C GLY A 82 10.61 15.44 -5.44
N PHE A 83 11.81 15.18 -5.92
CA PHE A 83 12.05 14.34 -7.10
C PHE A 83 11.58 12.90 -6.86
N TRP A 84 12.04 12.29 -5.77
CA TRP A 84 11.69 10.92 -5.43
C TRP A 84 10.20 10.76 -5.12
N GLY A 85 9.59 11.71 -4.39
CA GLY A 85 8.16 11.70 -4.09
C GLY A 85 7.32 11.66 -5.37
N ARG A 86 7.57 12.59 -6.30
CA ARG A 86 6.87 12.63 -7.60
C ARG A 86 7.11 11.36 -8.43
N MET A 87 8.34 10.84 -8.44
CA MET A 87 8.68 9.63 -9.19
C MET A 87 7.94 8.41 -8.64
N MET A 88 7.88 8.26 -7.31
CA MET A 88 7.18 7.15 -6.65
C MET A 88 5.67 7.24 -6.87
N LEU A 89 5.06 8.39 -6.65
CA LEU A 89 3.63 8.61 -6.89
C LEU A 89 3.25 8.29 -8.34
N LYS A 90 3.98 8.84 -9.31
CA LYS A 90 3.72 8.57 -10.74
C LYS A 90 3.95 7.10 -11.11
N GLY A 91 4.98 6.48 -10.53
CA GLY A 91 5.31 5.09 -10.84
C GLY A 91 4.34 4.08 -10.23
N LEU A 92 3.81 4.37 -9.03
CA LEU A 92 2.89 3.50 -8.30
C LEU A 92 1.42 3.76 -8.63
N ALA A 93 1.08 4.87 -9.30
CA ALA A 93 -0.29 5.15 -9.68
C ALA A 93 -0.93 3.98 -10.45
N ALA A 94 -2.21 3.73 -10.22
CA ALA A 94 -2.97 2.63 -10.83
C ALA A 94 -2.97 2.69 -12.37
N SER A 95 -2.87 3.90 -12.95
CA SER A 95 -2.76 4.15 -14.39
C SER A 95 -1.37 3.88 -14.96
N SER A 96 -0.36 3.64 -14.12
CA SER A 96 1.02 3.42 -14.57
C SER A 96 1.22 2.01 -15.11
N ASN A 97 1.71 1.91 -16.34
CA ASN A 97 2.12 0.62 -16.95
C ASN A 97 3.51 0.14 -16.46
N LYS A 98 4.18 0.91 -15.61
CA LYS A 98 5.51 0.53 -15.10
C LYS A 98 5.40 -0.69 -14.19
N LYS A 99 6.15 -1.74 -14.52
CA LYS A 99 6.30 -2.93 -13.68
C LYS A 99 7.52 -2.72 -12.79
N PHE A 100 7.31 -2.56 -11.49
CA PHE A 100 8.39 -2.60 -10.52
C PHE A 100 8.51 -4.05 -9.99
N LYS A 101 9.73 -4.56 -9.97
CA LYS A 101 10.00 -5.79 -9.21
C LYS A 101 10.01 -5.42 -7.72
N ALA A 102 9.10 -6.00 -6.96
CA ALA A 102 9.10 -5.82 -5.51
C ALA A 102 10.43 -6.34 -4.93
N PRO A 103 11.15 -5.55 -4.11
CA PRO A 103 12.27 -6.05 -3.33
C PRO A 103 11.86 -7.28 -2.50
N ALA A 104 12.81 -8.14 -2.15
CA ALA A 104 12.52 -9.41 -1.49
C ALA A 104 11.68 -9.25 -0.22
N VAL A 105 11.93 -8.21 0.57
CA VAL A 105 11.22 -7.90 1.83
C VAL A 105 9.74 -7.55 1.60
N PHE A 106 9.37 -7.10 0.41
CA PHE A 106 8.00 -6.74 0.04
C PHE A 106 7.30 -7.79 -0.80
N LYS A 107 7.99 -8.86 -1.17
CA LYS A 107 7.35 -9.94 -1.94
C LYS A 107 6.25 -10.59 -1.10
N PRO A 108 5.09 -10.90 -1.71
CA PRO A 108 4.08 -11.67 -1.00
C PRO A 108 4.59 -13.07 -0.70
N SER A 109 3.92 -13.75 0.22
CA SER A 109 4.15 -15.18 0.48
C SER A 109 3.98 -15.99 -0.80
N SER A 110 4.79 -17.04 -0.96
CA SER A 110 4.87 -17.80 -2.22
C SER A 110 3.60 -18.61 -2.53
N SER A 111 2.86 -19.08 -1.49
CA SER A 111 1.65 -19.90 -1.63
C SER A 111 0.88 -19.97 -0.32
N ASN A 112 -0.34 -20.54 -0.38
CA ASN A 112 -1.20 -20.81 0.78
C ASN A 112 -1.43 -19.59 1.69
N ILE A 113 -1.87 -18.51 1.08
CA ILE A 113 -2.34 -17.35 1.84
C ILE A 113 -3.55 -17.78 2.67
N PRO A 114 -3.57 -17.51 3.99
CA PRO A 114 -4.69 -17.87 4.85
C PRO A 114 -6.02 -17.29 4.35
N GLY A 115 -7.12 -18.00 4.56
CA GLY A 115 -8.47 -17.50 4.24
C GLY A 115 -8.85 -16.25 5.05
N SER A 116 -8.17 -16.00 6.18
CA SER A 116 -8.31 -14.80 6.99
C SER A 116 -7.73 -13.54 6.37
N ILE A 117 -7.03 -13.61 5.23
CA ILE A 117 -6.25 -12.48 4.67
C ILE A 117 -7.08 -11.21 4.49
N VAL A 118 -8.37 -11.32 4.20
CA VAL A 118 -9.25 -10.14 4.05
C VAL A 118 -9.50 -9.50 5.42
N SER A 119 -9.79 -10.28 6.46
CA SER A 119 -9.93 -9.77 7.83
C SER A 119 -8.61 -9.23 8.37
N ASP A 120 -7.50 -9.89 8.07
CA ASP A 120 -6.16 -9.45 8.46
C ASP A 120 -5.81 -8.11 7.80
N PHE A 121 -6.18 -7.92 6.53
CA PHE A 121 -6.04 -6.66 5.84
C PHE A 121 -6.88 -5.56 6.48
N VAL A 122 -8.15 -5.82 6.81
CA VAL A 122 -9.02 -4.85 7.48
C VAL A 122 -8.44 -4.42 8.84
N GLN A 123 -7.97 -5.35 9.64
CA GLN A 123 -7.33 -5.06 10.92
C GLN A 123 -6.04 -4.23 10.71
N HIS A 124 -5.23 -4.63 9.74
CA HIS A 124 -4.03 -3.90 9.37
C HIS A 124 -4.33 -2.44 8.98
N GLN A 125 -5.40 -2.20 8.21
CA GLN A 125 -5.83 -0.87 7.80
C GLN A 125 -6.24 0.03 8.98
N GLN A 126 -6.88 -0.54 9.99
CA GLN A 126 -7.19 0.18 11.22
C GLN A 126 -5.92 0.69 11.90
N GLU A 127 -4.89 -0.14 11.97
CA GLU A 127 -3.61 0.24 12.57
C GLU A 127 -2.86 1.25 11.69
N LEU A 128 -2.80 1.06 10.38
CA LEU A 128 -2.18 2.01 9.45
C LEU A 128 -2.81 3.41 9.58
N THR A 129 -4.15 3.48 9.54
CA THR A 129 -4.86 4.76 9.65
C THR A 129 -4.68 5.40 11.03
N ARG A 130 -4.65 4.61 12.11
CA ARG A 130 -4.35 5.09 13.46
C ARG A 130 -2.95 5.73 13.52
N LEU A 131 -1.95 5.07 12.97
CA LEU A 131 -0.56 5.55 12.95
C LEU A 131 -0.40 6.81 12.10
N ILE A 132 -1.04 6.87 10.93
CA ILE A 132 -1.04 8.07 10.08
C ILE A 132 -1.72 9.25 10.82
N LYS A 133 -2.88 9.04 11.44
CA LYS A 133 -3.58 10.06 12.24
C LYS A 133 -2.73 10.58 13.39
N ALA A 134 -1.95 9.73 14.04
CA ALA A 134 -1.07 10.13 15.13
C ALA A 134 0.01 11.14 14.70
N THR A 135 0.27 11.29 13.40
CA THR A 135 1.20 12.28 12.85
C THR A 135 0.55 13.63 12.52
N ALA A 136 -0.76 13.81 12.72
CA ALA A 136 -1.52 14.97 12.25
C ALA A 136 -1.00 16.33 12.74
N THR A 137 -0.36 16.38 13.91
CA THR A 137 0.22 17.61 14.48
C THR A 137 1.56 18.02 13.86
N VAL A 138 2.16 17.13 13.05
CA VAL A 138 3.45 17.37 12.40
C VAL A 138 3.23 18.00 11.03
N ASN A 139 4.09 18.93 10.61
CA ASN A 139 4.03 19.48 9.26
C ASN A 139 4.51 18.44 8.25
N HIS A 140 3.58 17.85 7.50
CA HIS A 140 3.85 16.76 6.56
C HIS A 140 4.64 17.20 5.33
N ASP A 141 4.49 18.44 4.86
CA ASP A 141 5.25 18.95 3.70
C ASP A 141 6.74 19.15 4.04
N LYS A 142 7.05 19.54 5.28
CA LYS A 142 8.42 19.84 5.74
C LYS A 142 9.10 18.64 6.42
N THR A 143 8.37 17.59 6.77
CA THR A 143 8.94 16.41 7.40
C THR A 143 9.40 15.43 6.31
N ILE A 144 10.72 15.31 6.17
CA ILE A 144 11.32 14.37 5.21
C ILE A 144 11.51 13.02 5.88
N VAL A 145 11.15 11.97 5.15
CA VAL A 145 11.24 10.58 5.57
C VAL A 145 12.07 9.78 4.55
N THR A 146 12.64 8.68 5.03
CA THR A 146 13.38 7.74 4.19
C THR A 146 12.48 6.55 3.86
N SER A 147 12.47 6.17 2.59
CA SER A 147 11.74 4.99 2.13
C SER A 147 12.32 3.71 2.74
N PRO A 148 11.48 2.75 3.17
CA PRO A 148 11.98 1.43 3.57
C PRO A 148 12.58 0.63 2.40
N VAL A 149 12.34 1.06 1.16
CA VAL A 149 12.91 0.41 -0.04
C VAL A 149 14.40 0.67 -0.18
N SER A 150 14.85 1.90 0.16
CA SER A 150 16.27 2.29 0.01
C SER A 150 16.58 3.53 0.83
N PRO A 151 17.75 3.60 1.47
CA PRO A 151 18.17 4.77 2.26
C PRO A 151 18.37 6.03 1.41
N VAL A 152 18.57 5.90 0.11
CA VAL A 152 18.74 7.02 -0.84
C VAL A 152 17.40 7.66 -1.23
N ILE A 153 16.31 6.87 -1.18
CA ILE A 153 14.98 7.33 -1.56
C ILE A 153 14.36 8.05 -0.36
N THR A 154 14.18 9.35 -0.50
CA THR A 154 13.60 10.22 0.52
C THR A 154 12.48 11.06 -0.09
N TYR A 155 11.44 11.35 0.69
CA TYR A 155 10.31 12.17 0.26
C TYR A 155 9.64 12.83 1.47
N SER A 156 8.68 13.72 1.22
CA SER A 156 7.90 14.33 2.30
C SER A 156 7.01 13.29 2.99
N LEU A 157 6.64 13.52 4.24
CA LEU A 157 5.67 12.69 4.94
C LEU A 157 4.30 12.71 4.23
N LYS A 158 3.96 13.84 3.60
CA LYS A 158 2.79 13.96 2.71
C LYS A 158 2.86 12.97 1.55
N ASP A 159 3.99 12.97 0.83
CA ASP A 159 4.18 12.01 -0.27
C ASP A 159 4.15 10.57 0.25
N CYS A 160 4.71 10.30 1.44
CA CYS A 160 4.66 8.98 2.06
C CYS A 160 3.23 8.47 2.25
N VAL A 161 2.34 9.30 2.82
CA VAL A 161 0.93 8.95 3.03
C VAL A 161 0.21 8.75 1.69
N ASN A 162 0.43 9.65 0.73
CA ASN A 162 -0.14 9.51 -0.61
C ASN A 162 0.38 8.28 -1.36
N ILE A 163 1.66 7.92 -1.18
CA ILE A 163 2.24 6.68 -1.74
C ILE A 163 1.52 5.46 -1.17
N CYS A 164 1.21 5.42 0.13
CA CYS A 164 0.42 4.33 0.71
C CYS A 164 -0.95 4.21 0.01
N ALA A 165 -1.68 5.31 -0.13
CA ALA A 165 -3.02 5.30 -0.74
C ALA A 165 -2.99 4.86 -2.22
N VAL A 166 -2.12 5.43 -3.06
CA VAL A 166 -2.05 5.06 -4.48
C VAL A 166 -1.52 3.63 -4.69
N HIS A 167 -0.67 3.14 -3.80
CA HIS A 167 -0.16 1.77 -3.84
C HIS A 167 -1.25 0.76 -3.49
N GLU A 168 -2.08 1.06 -2.50
CA GLU A 168 -3.24 0.24 -2.15
C GLU A 168 -4.27 0.19 -3.27
N GLU A 169 -4.62 1.34 -3.85
CA GLU A 169 -5.53 1.38 -4.99
C GLU A 169 -5.01 0.51 -6.14
N ARG A 170 -3.73 0.62 -6.47
CA ARG A 170 -3.10 -0.18 -7.52
C ARG A 170 -3.28 -1.68 -7.29
N HIS A 171 -2.99 -2.17 -6.08
CA HIS A 171 -3.06 -3.60 -5.76
C HIS A 171 -4.50 -4.08 -5.53
N TYR A 172 -5.40 -3.25 -5.03
CA TYR A 172 -6.82 -3.54 -5.04
C TYR A 172 -7.33 -3.75 -6.48
N LEU A 173 -7.01 -2.84 -7.40
CA LEU A 173 -7.41 -2.98 -8.81
C LEU A 173 -6.72 -4.18 -9.49
N GLN A 174 -5.51 -4.52 -9.09
CA GLN A 174 -4.84 -5.76 -9.54
C GLN A 174 -5.60 -6.99 -9.07
N ALA A 175 -5.98 -7.06 -7.80
CA ALA A 175 -6.78 -8.15 -7.23
C ALA A 175 -8.16 -8.26 -7.90
N LYS A 176 -8.81 -7.13 -8.14
CA LYS A 176 -10.11 -7.07 -8.85
C LYS A 176 -10.00 -7.64 -10.27
N ARG A 177 -8.93 -7.32 -11.01
CA ARG A 177 -8.69 -7.90 -12.34
C ARG A 177 -8.46 -9.41 -12.30
N VAL A 178 -7.92 -9.97 -11.20
CA VAL A 178 -7.82 -11.42 -11.02
C VAL A 178 -9.21 -12.04 -10.90
N MET A 179 -10.09 -11.47 -10.08
CA MET A 179 -11.46 -11.94 -9.91
C MET A 179 -12.29 -11.88 -11.20
N GLN A 180 -11.98 -10.93 -12.08
CA GLN A 180 -12.68 -10.71 -13.36
C GLN A 180 -12.20 -11.63 -14.49
N GLN A 181 -11.24 -12.51 -14.26
CA GLN A 181 -10.77 -13.45 -15.29
C GLN A 181 -11.86 -14.48 -15.62
N LYS A 182 -11.99 -14.84 -16.89
CA LYS A 182 -12.99 -15.83 -17.33
C LYS A 182 -12.89 -17.18 -16.59
N ASN A 183 -11.69 -17.59 -16.27
CA ASN A 183 -11.41 -18.86 -15.60
C ASN A 183 -11.36 -18.73 -14.07
N PHE A 184 -11.77 -17.59 -13.50
CA PHE A 184 -11.81 -17.44 -12.05
C PHE A 184 -12.82 -18.42 -11.46
N PRO A 185 -12.48 -19.20 -10.41
CA PRO A 185 -13.37 -20.20 -9.83
C PRO A 185 -14.70 -19.58 -9.36
N GLY A 186 -15.81 -20.12 -9.82
CA GLY A 186 -17.16 -19.63 -9.49
C GLY A 186 -17.75 -18.62 -10.49
N ASN A 187 -17.00 -18.17 -11.49
CA ASN A 187 -17.59 -17.46 -12.63
C ASN A 187 -18.25 -18.46 -13.57
N PRO A 188 -19.46 -18.16 -14.13
CA PRO A 188 -20.06 -19.02 -15.12
C PRO A 188 -19.12 -19.15 -16.33
N VAL A 189 -18.80 -20.40 -16.68
CA VAL A 189 -18.08 -20.68 -17.93
C VAL A 189 -19.04 -20.31 -19.06
N THR A 190 -18.83 -19.16 -19.70
CA THR A 190 -19.53 -18.86 -20.96
C THR A 190 -18.98 -19.81 -22.01
N ALA A 191 -19.79 -20.79 -22.38
CA ALA A 191 -19.55 -21.72 -23.49
C ALA A 191 -19.42 -20.95 -24.81
#